data_83134efb68adde3210258d6a2e18c421
#
_entry.id   83134efb68adde3210258d6a2e18c421
#
_cell.length_a   1.000
_cell.length_b   1.000
_cell.length_c   1.000
_cell.angle_alpha   90.00
_cell.angle_beta   90.00
_cell.angle_gamma   90.00
#
_symmetry.space_group_name_H-M   'P 1'
#
loop_
_entity.id
_entity.type
_entity.pdbx_description
1 polymer ?
#
loop_
_entity_poly.entity_id
_entity_poly.type
_entity_poly.pdbx_seq_one_letter_code
_entity_poly.pdbx_strand_id
1 'polypeptide(L)'
;MPSSYTLGAHFEALIKDLVESGRYNNASEVVRDGLRLLEEREKLREIKVAELRRLAEEGRLSGLSYEDGEAVLDRLEAKYRARAERTQAS
;
A
#
# COMPACT_ATOMS: atom_id res chain seq x y z
N MET A 1 1.52 9.98 -23.85
CA MET A 1 0.35 10.78 -23.43
C MET A 1 0.80 11.82 -22.41
N PRO A 2 0.76 13.09 -22.77
CA PRO A 2 1.10 14.11 -21.79
C PRO A 2 0.01 14.20 -20.74
N SER A 3 0.40 14.08 -19.50
CA SER A 3 -0.52 14.17 -18.39
C SER A 3 -0.07 15.29 -17.46
N SER A 4 -1.00 16.12 -17.07
CA SER A 4 -0.74 17.21 -16.14
C SER A 4 -1.68 17.07 -14.97
N TYR A 5 -1.09 17.06 -13.78
CA TYR A 5 -1.87 16.88 -12.54
C TYR A 5 -1.53 17.99 -11.56
N THR A 6 -2.54 18.51 -10.89
CA THR A 6 -2.36 19.46 -9.81
C THR A 6 -2.28 18.69 -8.50
N LEU A 7 -1.13 18.75 -7.86
CA LEU A 7 -0.89 18.00 -6.62
C LEU A 7 -1.24 18.79 -5.37
N GLY A 8 -1.32 20.12 -5.47
CA GLY A 8 -1.55 20.98 -4.33
C GLY A 8 -0.27 21.32 -3.60
N ALA A 9 -0.32 22.43 -2.84
CA ALA A 9 0.87 22.98 -2.19
C ALA A 9 1.53 22.01 -1.22
N HIS A 10 0.73 21.22 -0.51
CA HIS A 10 1.24 20.26 0.46
C HIS A 10 2.15 19.21 -0.20
N PHE A 11 1.68 18.59 -1.27
CA PHE A 11 2.45 17.55 -1.94
C PHE A 11 3.59 18.11 -2.77
N GLU A 12 3.43 19.32 -3.31
CA GLU A 12 4.52 19.98 -4.01
C GLU A 12 5.68 20.29 -3.05
N ALA A 13 5.38 20.73 -1.83
CA ALA A 13 6.39 20.95 -0.82
C ALA A 13 7.07 19.66 -0.41
N LEU A 14 6.32 18.57 -0.27
CA LEU A 14 6.88 17.27 0.06
C LEU A 14 7.85 16.79 -1.02
N ILE A 15 7.46 16.92 -2.28
CA ILE A 15 8.33 16.54 -3.41
C ILE A 15 9.61 17.35 -3.39
N LYS A 16 9.49 18.66 -3.17
CA LYS A 16 10.66 19.55 -3.11
C LYS A 16 11.62 19.11 -2.00
N ASP A 17 11.09 18.83 -0.82
CA ASP A 17 11.90 18.39 0.31
C ASP A 17 12.62 17.07 0.03
N LEU A 18 11.94 16.14 -0.63
CA LEU A 18 12.54 14.85 -0.96
C LEU A 18 13.66 14.97 -1.99
N VAL A 19 13.49 15.86 -2.96
CA VAL A 19 14.54 16.12 -3.95
C VAL A 19 15.71 16.85 -3.30
N GLU A 20 15.44 17.85 -2.49
CA GLU A 20 16.49 18.61 -1.77
C GLU A 20 17.26 17.75 -0.79
N SER A 21 16.64 16.73 -0.22
CA SER A 21 17.29 15.81 0.72
C SER A 21 18.33 14.90 0.03
N GLY A 22 18.33 14.85 -1.30
CA GLY A 22 19.23 14.00 -2.05
C GLY A 22 18.75 12.57 -2.26
N ARG A 23 17.59 12.22 -1.74
CA ARG A 23 17.01 10.86 -1.92
C ARG A 23 16.54 10.61 -3.35
N TYR A 24 16.12 11.67 -4.02
CA TYR A 24 15.60 11.61 -5.38
C TYR A 24 16.28 12.66 -6.22
N ASN A 25 16.49 12.36 -7.49
CA ASN A 25 17.15 13.29 -8.39
C ASN A 25 16.22 14.36 -8.93
N ASN A 26 14.93 14.05 -9.02
CA ASN A 26 13.94 14.98 -9.55
C ASN A 26 12.53 14.59 -9.12
N ALA A 27 11.58 15.48 -9.40
CA ALA A 27 10.19 15.28 -9.02
C ALA A 27 9.55 14.05 -9.68
N SER A 28 9.94 13.76 -10.92
CA SER A 28 9.41 12.60 -11.64
C SER A 28 9.75 11.28 -10.92
N GLU A 29 10.94 11.20 -10.35
CA GLU A 29 11.34 10.02 -9.60
C GLU A 29 10.49 9.86 -8.34
N VAL A 30 10.21 10.96 -7.64
CA VAL A 30 9.36 10.95 -6.45
C VAL A 30 7.98 10.41 -6.81
N VAL A 31 7.37 10.95 -7.85
CA VAL A 31 6.02 10.54 -8.29
C VAL A 31 6.03 9.08 -8.70
N ARG A 32 7.03 8.64 -9.44
CA ARG A 32 7.13 7.27 -9.92
C ARG A 32 7.26 6.28 -8.76
N ASP A 33 8.07 6.63 -7.77
CA ASP A 33 8.24 5.80 -6.58
C ASP A 33 6.96 5.74 -5.76
N GLY A 34 6.26 6.87 -5.63
CA GLY A 34 4.96 6.90 -4.95
C GLY A 34 3.93 6.02 -5.63
N LEU A 35 3.89 6.03 -6.95
CA LEU A 35 2.97 5.19 -7.70
C LEU A 35 3.33 3.71 -7.57
N ARG A 36 4.62 3.39 -7.51
CA ARG A 36 5.07 2.02 -7.29
C ARG A 36 4.64 1.52 -5.91
N LEU A 37 4.75 2.34 -4.90
CA LEU A 37 4.30 1.99 -3.55
C LEU A 37 2.79 1.78 -3.52
N LEU A 38 2.05 2.63 -4.24
CA LEU A 38 0.60 2.47 -4.34
C LEU A 38 0.24 1.17 -5.03
N GLU A 39 0.95 0.82 -6.09
CA GLU A 39 0.74 -0.44 -6.81
C GLU A 39 0.97 -1.64 -5.89
N GLU A 40 2.04 -1.60 -5.10
CA GLU A 40 2.33 -2.66 -4.13
C GLU A 40 1.24 -2.78 -3.07
N ARG A 41 0.75 -1.64 -2.60
CA ARG A 41 -0.34 -1.61 -1.62
C ARG A 41 -1.62 -2.24 -2.20
N GLU A 42 -1.93 -1.92 -3.44
CA GLU A 42 -3.12 -2.48 -4.09
C GLU A 42 -3.00 -3.99 -4.31
N LYS A 43 -1.82 -4.47 -4.65
CA LYS A 43 -1.58 -5.91 -4.77
C LYS A 43 -1.78 -6.63 -3.44
N LEU A 44 -1.28 -6.04 -2.35
CA LEU A 44 -1.50 -6.60 -1.02
C LEU A 44 -2.98 -6.61 -0.65
N ARG A 45 -3.69 -5.55 -1.00
CA ARG A 45 -5.13 -5.46 -0.76
C ARG A 45 -5.88 -6.56 -1.49
N GLU A 46 -5.52 -6.83 -2.75
CA GLU A 46 -6.14 -7.90 -3.53
C GLU A 46 -5.91 -9.27 -2.88
N ILE A 47 -4.70 -9.51 -2.39
CA ILE A 47 -4.37 -10.76 -1.70
C ILE A 47 -5.19 -10.89 -0.41
N LYS A 48 -5.31 -9.82 0.36
CA LYS A 48 -6.09 -9.82 1.60
C LYS A 48 -7.57 -10.09 1.33
N VAL A 49 -8.12 -9.45 0.32
CA VAL A 49 -9.53 -9.64 -0.06
C VAL A 49 -9.77 -11.08 -0.50
N ALA A 50 -8.87 -11.63 -1.30
CA ALA A 50 -8.97 -13.02 -1.76
C ALA A 50 -8.93 -13.99 -0.58
N GLU A 51 -8.04 -13.75 0.38
CA GLU A 51 -7.92 -14.58 1.57
C GLU A 51 -9.16 -14.51 2.45
N LEU A 52 -9.72 -13.31 2.64
CA LEU A 52 -10.95 -13.15 3.39
C LEU A 52 -12.12 -13.88 2.73
N ARG A 53 -12.19 -13.80 1.41
CA ARG A 53 -13.24 -14.49 0.66
C ARG A 53 -13.11 -15.99 0.84
N ARG A 54 -11.90 -16.52 0.78
CA ARG A 54 -11.63 -17.93 1.00
C ARG A 54 -12.06 -18.37 2.38
N LEU A 55 -11.71 -17.59 3.41
CA LEU A 55 -12.10 -17.89 4.79
C LEU A 55 -13.62 -17.83 4.99
N ALA A 56 -14.28 -16.88 4.31
CA ALA A 56 -15.73 -16.78 4.37
C ALA A 56 -16.40 -18.00 3.73
N GLU A 57 -15.87 -18.49 2.61
CA GLU A 57 -16.38 -19.68 1.95
C GLU A 57 -16.19 -20.92 2.79
N GLU A 58 -15.15 -20.98 3.61
CA GLU A 58 -14.90 -22.06 4.54
C GLU A 58 -15.76 -21.95 5.82
N GLY A 59 -16.49 -20.85 5.97
CA GLY A 59 -17.33 -20.63 7.14
C GLY A 59 -16.60 -20.12 8.36
N ARG A 60 -15.30 -19.84 8.26
CA ARG A 60 -14.50 -19.39 9.40
C ARG A 60 -14.84 -17.99 9.85
N LEU A 61 -15.41 -17.19 8.95
CA LEU A 61 -15.80 -15.81 9.25
C LEU A 61 -17.29 -15.70 9.58
N SER A 62 -17.97 -16.82 9.67
CA SER A 62 -19.38 -16.84 9.99
C SER A 62 -19.61 -16.26 11.40
N GLY A 63 -20.50 -15.28 11.49
CA GLY A 63 -20.79 -14.63 12.75
C GLY A 63 -19.87 -13.47 13.13
N LEU A 64 -18.87 -13.14 12.30
CA LEU A 64 -18.01 -12.00 12.57
C LEU A 64 -18.73 -10.69 12.28
N SER A 65 -18.50 -9.69 13.13
CA SER A 65 -18.99 -8.35 12.90
C SER A 65 -18.07 -7.62 11.90
N TYR A 66 -18.50 -6.43 11.48
CA TYR A 66 -17.69 -5.59 10.63
C TYR A 66 -16.33 -5.26 11.29
N GLU A 67 -16.36 -4.94 12.59
CA GLU A 67 -15.14 -4.64 13.34
C GLU A 67 -14.20 -5.83 13.40
N ASP A 68 -14.74 -7.04 13.58
CA ASP A 68 -13.93 -8.26 13.57
C ASP A 68 -13.29 -8.49 12.21
N GLY A 69 -14.02 -8.16 11.14
CA GLY A 69 -13.50 -8.26 9.78
C GLY A 69 -12.32 -7.32 9.56
N GLU A 70 -12.41 -6.09 10.08
CA GLU A 70 -11.31 -5.13 9.98
C GLU A 70 -10.09 -5.61 10.76
N ALA A 71 -10.29 -6.18 11.94
CA ALA A 71 -9.20 -6.73 12.74
C ALA A 71 -8.49 -7.86 12.01
N VAL A 72 -9.24 -8.71 11.30
CA VAL A 72 -8.67 -9.78 10.49
C VAL A 72 -7.84 -9.20 9.35
N LEU A 73 -8.35 -8.16 8.68
CA LEU A 73 -7.63 -7.49 7.62
C LEU A 73 -6.32 -6.89 8.11
N ASP A 74 -6.36 -6.24 9.27
CA ASP A 74 -5.16 -5.63 9.85
C ASP A 74 -4.10 -6.69 10.17
N ARG A 75 -4.51 -7.85 10.69
CA ARG A 75 -3.59 -8.94 10.98
C ARG A 75 -2.98 -9.51 9.71
N LEU A 76 -3.78 -9.67 8.66
CA LEU A 76 -3.27 -10.14 7.38
C LEU A 76 -2.30 -9.16 6.77
N GLU A 77 -2.60 -7.87 6.87
CA GLU A 77 -1.70 -6.83 6.38
C GLU A 77 -0.35 -6.88 7.07
N ALA A 78 -0.35 -6.99 8.40
CA ALA A 78 0.87 -7.08 9.17
C ALA A 78 1.68 -8.31 8.79
N LYS A 79 1.00 -9.44 8.58
CA LYS A 79 1.64 -10.70 8.19
C LYS A 79 2.32 -10.59 6.82
N TYR A 80 1.62 -10.05 5.83
CA TYR A 80 2.18 -9.92 4.49
C TYR A 80 3.25 -8.85 4.43
N ARG A 81 3.12 -7.79 5.20
CA ARG A 81 4.13 -6.74 5.28
C ARG A 81 5.43 -7.29 5.89
N ALA A 82 5.33 -8.07 6.96
CA ALA A 82 6.48 -8.71 7.58
C ALA A 82 7.17 -9.69 6.62
N ARG A 83 6.38 -10.44 5.85
CA ARG A 83 6.92 -11.36 4.85
C ARG A 83 7.67 -10.62 3.74
N ALA A 84 7.10 -9.49 3.27
CA ALA A 84 7.72 -8.67 2.24
C ALA A 84 9.04 -8.07 2.73
N GLU A 85 9.07 -7.59 3.98
CA GLU A 85 10.29 -7.05 4.58
C GLU A 85 11.38 -8.10 4.69
N ARG A 86 11.03 -9.32 5.10
CA ARG A 86 12.00 -10.41 5.18
C ARG A 86 12.56 -10.77 3.81
N THR A 87 11.73 -10.75 2.79
CA THR A 87 12.17 -11.02 1.43
C THR A 87 13.14 -9.93 0.93
N GLN A 88 12.87 -8.67 1.27
CA GLN A 88 13.73 -7.57 0.87
C GLN A 88 15.04 -7.52 1.66
N ALA A 89 15.00 -7.98 2.90
CA ALA A 89 16.17 -7.94 3.77
C ALA A 89 17.20 -9.04 3.43
N SER A 90 16.77 -10.07 2.74
CA SER A 90 17.68 -11.15 2.30
C SER A 90 18.34 -10.84 0.95
#